data_f811e3ae57a951abbf6054682c30af24
#
_entry.id   f811e3ae57a951abbf6054682c30af24
#
_cell.length_a   1.000
_cell.length_b   1.000
_cell.length_c   1.000
_cell.angle_alpha   90.00
_cell.angle_beta   90.00
_cell.angle_gamma   90.00
#
_symmetry.space_group_name_H-M   'P 1'
#
loop_
_entity.id
_entity.type
_entity.pdbx_description
1 polymer ?
#
loop_
_entity_poly.entity_id
_entity_poly.type
_entity_poly.pdbx_seq_one_letter_code
_entity_poly.pdbx_strand_id
1 'polypeptide(L)'
;MPTDLYQGMSDFYNAFVQRNRDYKAIATELIDLFGDQQDILDVGIGTGLLVEQIIQLRPELQITGVDTSASLLEQAQQCLGTQVDLHCQDVVDLHLDKMFDLAYSRGGAWAFVNDGNTILLASHILDLDAIQQSFERVAAHLRDEGRLIIISSNANHGKREELDGEVTFERTVSKDGIEGEQYLILDYRCHRNGGLVGHQRVRMRLLDLDRVEEMLVAVGLGSISDHHNKYHIYQKKGSE
;
A
#
# COMPACT_ATOMS: atom_id res chain seq x y z
N MET A 1 -2.91 -7.91 -20.96
CA MET A 1 -2.66 -8.07 -19.50
C MET A 1 -1.73 -6.96 -19.09
N PRO A 2 -1.97 -6.24 -17.99
CA PRO A 2 -0.98 -5.29 -17.51
C PRO A 2 0.31 -6.06 -17.22
N THR A 3 1.44 -5.48 -17.59
CA THR A 3 2.78 -6.06 -17.33
C THR A 3 2.99 -6.02 -15.82
N ASP A 4 3.28 -7.17 -15.19
CA ASP A 4 3.63 -7.22 -13.76
C ASP A 4 4.88 -6.36 -13.54
N LEU A 5 4.70 -5.22 -12.87
CA LEU A 5 5.74 -4.22 -12.65
C LEU A 5 6.90 -4.74 -11.79
N TYR A 6 6.68 -5.80 -11.01
CA TYR A 6 7.68 -6.36 -10.09
C TYR A 6 8.38 -7.60 -10.62
N GLN A 7 8.02 -8.08 -11.81
CA GLN A 7 8.64 -9.27 -12.41
C GLN A 7 10.15 -9.06 -12.58
N GLY A 8 10.96 -9.94 -11.95
CA GLY A 8 12.42 -9.87 -11.95
C GLY A 8 13.06 -8.88 -10.98
N MET A 9 12.25 -8.09 -10.25
CA MET A 9 12.71 -7.17 -9.21
C MET A 9 12.26 -7.57 -7.80
N SER A 10 11.29 -8.47 -7.67
CA SER A 10 10.64 -8.82 -6.39
C SER A 10 11.63 -9.28 -5.32
N ASP A 11 12.63 -10.10 -5.66
CA ASP A 11 13.62 -10.61 -4.71
C ASP A 11 14.53 -9.49 -4.18
N PHE A 12 14.99 -8.60 -5.07
CA PHE A 12 15.81 -7.45 -4.70
C PHE A 12 15.00 -6.43 -3.89
N TYR A 13 13.74 -6.24 -4.27
CA TYR A 13 12.83 -5.35 -3.56
C TYR A 13 12.58 -5.86 -2.13
N ASN A 14 12.32 -7.16 -1.95
CA ASN A 14 12.14 -7.78 -0.64
C ASN A 14 13.37 -7.60 0.25
N ALA A 15 14.57 -7.93 -0.25
CA ALA A 15 15.81 -7.75 0.49
C ALA A 15 16.01 -6.29 0.95
N PHE A 16 15.70 -5.33 0.06
CA PHE A 16 15.76 -3.91 0.39
C PHE A 16 14.74 -3.50 1.44
N VAL A 17 13.46 -3.91 1.31
CA VAL A 17 12.42 -3.47 2.25
C VAL A 17 12.55 -4.12 3.62
N GLN A 18 12.94 -5.39 3.70
CA GLN A 18 13.21 -6.07 4.97
C GLN A 18 14.33 -5.39 5.78
N ARG A 19 15.39 -4.96 5.10
CA ARG A 19 16.51 -4.30 5.75
C ARG A 19 16.18 -2.89 6.26
N ASN A 20 15.23 -2.22 5.61
CA ASN A 20 14.93 -0.81 5.82
C ASN A 20 13.66 -0.53 6.61
N ARG A 21 12.92 -1.57 7.00
CA ARG A 21 11.64 -1.42 7.66
C ARG A 21 11.53 -2.38 8.84
N ASP A 22 11.26 -1.83 10.00
CA ASP A 22 10.89 -2.62 11.16
C ASP A 22 9.41 -3.02 11.05
N TYR A 23 9.17 -4.13 10.33
CA TYR A 23 7.81 -4.64 10.12
C TYR A 23 7.14 -5.06 11.43
N LYS A 24 7.91 -5.52 12.43
CA LYS A 24 7.37 -5.89 13.74
C LYS A 24 6.83 -4.66 14.49
N ALA A 25 7.59 -3.56 14.50
CA ALA A 25 7.10 -2.31 15.10
C ALA A 25 5.85 -1.79 14.37
N ILE A 26 5.84 -1.83 13.03
CA ILE A 26 4.68 -1.41 12.24
C ILE A 26 3.47 -2.30 12.50
N ALA A 27 3.65 -3.62 12.58
CA ALA A 27 2.59 -4.55 12.90
C ALA A 27 2.00 -4.29 14.29
N THR A 28 2.84 -4.02 15.29
CA THR A 28 2.41 -3.68 16.65
C THR A 28 1.53 -2.42 16.65
N GLU A 29 1.99 -1.34 16.00
CA GLU A 29 1.21 -0.10 15.90
C GLU A 29 -0.14 -0.31 15.16
N LEU A 30 -0.15 -1.12 14.10
CA LEU A 30 -1.38 -1.42 13.36
C LEU A 30 -2.38 -2.25 14.18
N ILE A 31 -1.90 -3.25 14.92
CA ILE A 31 -2.73 -4.08 15.78
C ILE A 31 -3.44 -3.23 16.85
N ASP A 32 -2.76 -2.25 17.43
CA ASP A 32 -3.37 -1.31 18.37
C ASP A 32 -4.50 -0.50 17.70
N LEU A 33 -4.32 -0.12 16.42
CA LEU A 33 -5.34 0.58 15.65
C LEU A 33 -6.51 -0.34 15.22
N PHE A 34 -6.26 -1.63 15.02
CA PHE A 34 -7.32 -2.59 14.71
C PHE A 34 -8.29 -2.76 15.90
N GLY A 35 -7.78 -2.68 17.13
CA GLY A 35 -8.61 -2.89 18.32
C GLY A 35 -9.26 -4.27 18.33
N ASP A 36 -10.59 -4.33 18.49
CA ASP A 36 -11.36 -5.58 18.54
C ASP A 36 -11.79 -6.10 17.15
N GLN A 37 -11.38 -5.46 16.08
CA GLN A 37 -11.76 -5.84 14.71
C GLN A 37 -11.06 -7.13 14.29
N GLN A 38 -11.79 -7.98 13.53
CA GLN A 38 -11.35 -9.34 13.19
C GLN A 38 -11.16 -9.53 11.70
N ASP A 39 -12.08 -9.02 10.86
CA ASP A 39 -12.04 -9.17 9.40
C ASP A 39 -11.30 -8.00 8.77
N ILE A 40 -10.09 -8.24 8.30
CA ILE A 40 -9.16 -7.22 7.81
C ILE A 40 -8.88 -7.40 6.32
N LEU A 41 -8.97 -6.31 5.54
CA LEU A 41 -8.57 -6.25 4.13
C LEU A 41 -7.24 -5.50 3.99
N ASP A 42 -6.21 -6.16 3.45
CA ASP A 42 -4.95 -5.52 3.03
C ASP A 42 -5.00 -5.18 1.54
N VAL A 43 -5.05 -3.88 1.22
CA VAL A 43 -5.09 -3.38 -0.15
C VAL A 43 -3.68 -3.10 -0.66
N GLY A 44 -3.18 -4.04 -1.48
CA GLY A 44 -1.81 -4.05 -1.96
C GLY A 44 -0.87 -4.78 -0.99
N ILE A 45 -1.21 -6.04 -0.65
CA ILE A 45 -0.48 -6.88 0.31
C ILE A 45 0.98 -7.14 -0.10
N GLY A 46 1.29 -7.07 -1.41
CA GLY A 46 2.61 -7.34 -1.92
C GLY A 46 3.08 -8.75 -1.59
N THR A 47 4.26 -8.86 -1.00
CA THR A 47 4.88 -10.14 -0.62
C THR A 47 4.48 -10.65 0.77
N GLY A 48 3.55 -9.98 1.45
CA GLY A 48 2.99 -10.41 2.73
C GLY A 48 3.86 -10.16 3.97
N LEU A 49 5.02 -9.50 3.84
CA LEU A 49 5.97 -9.31 4.96
C LEU A 49 5.38 -8.62 6.18
N LEU A 50 4.46 -7.67 5.99
CA LEU A 50 3.79 -7.01 7.11
C LEU A 50 2.76 -7.93 7.74
N VAL A 51 1.97 -8.60 6.92
CA VAL A 51 0.93 -9.54 7.37
C VAL A 51 1.54 -10.71 8.12
N GLU A 52 2.71 -11.21 7.71
CA GLU A 52 3.46 -12.23 8.46
C GLU A 52 3.69 -11.81 9.92
N GLN A 53 4.09 -10.57 10.16
CA GLN A 53 4.28 -10.06 11.52
C GLN A 53 2.96 -9.85 12.26
N ILE A 54 1.90 -9.45 11.55
CA ILE A 54 0.57 -9.27 12.14
C ILE A 54 0.01 -10.62 12.63
N ILE A 55 0.05 -11.67 11.80
CA ILE A 55 -0.48 -12.99 12.19
C ILE A 55 0.36 -13.69 13.27
N GLN A 56 1.66 -13.38 13.38
CA GLN A 56 2.48 -13.84 14.50
C GLN A 56 2.05 -13.22 15.84
N LEU A 57 1.58 -11.99 15.83
CA LEU A 57 1.13 -11.26 17.03
C LEU A 57 -0.36 -11.48 17.33
N ARG A 58 -1.19 -11.60 16.31
CA ARG A 58 -2.65 -11.74 16.36
C ARG A 58 -3.11 -12.85 15.39
N PRO A 59 -2.85 -14.15 15.73
CA PRO A 59 -3.15 -15.27 14.83
C PRO A 59 -4.65 -15.53 14.60
N GLU A 60 -5.53 -14.94 15.41
CA GLU A 60 -6.99 -15.04 15.27
C GLU A 60 -7.57 -14.13 14.19
N LEU A 61 -6.82 -13.16 13.66
CA LEU A 61 -7.32 -12.24 12.64
C LEU A 61 -7.60 -12.98 11.32
N GLN A 62 -8.72 -12.61 10.71
CA GLN A 62 -9.13 -13.11 9.40
C GLN A 62 -8.68 -12.09 8.33
N ILE A 63 -7.48 -12.28 7.80
CA ILE A 63 -6.90 -11.35 6.84
C ILE A 63 -7.17 -11.83 5.42
N THR A 64 -7.64 -10.91 4.58
CA THR A 64 -7.73 -11.07 3.12
C THR A 64 -6.79 -10.05 2.49
N GLY A 65 -5.94 -10.48 1.58
CA GLY A 65 -4.99 -9.64 0.87
C GLY A 65 -5.29 -9.56 -0.62
N VAL A 66 -5.24 -8.36 -1.19
CA VAL A 66 -5.37 -8.16 -2.64
C VAL A 66 -4.14 -7.47 -3.19
N ASP A 67 -3.70 -7.88 -4.38
CA ASP A 67 -2.63 -7.24 -5.14
C ASP A 67 -2.83 -7.50 -6.63
N THR A 68 -2.32 -6.61 -7.47
CA THR A 68 -2.34 -6.79 -8.94
C THR A 68 -1.19 -7.64 -9.46
N SER A 69 -0.13 -7.82 -8.67
CA SER A 69 1.08 -8.54 -9.04
C SER A 69 1.00 -10.02 -8.63
N ALA A 70 0.82 -10.90 -9.61
CA ALA A 70 0.82 -12.34 -9.38
C ALA A 70 2.16 -12.81 -8.80
N SER A 71 3.29 -12.23 -9.23
CA SER A 71 4.63 -12.60 -8.74
C SER A 71 4.85 -12.23 -7.27
N LEU A 72 4.26 -11.12 -6.78
CA LEU A 72 4.29 -10.77 -5.37
C LEU A 72 3.39 -11.69 -4.55
N LEU A 73 2.19 -12.02 -5.06
CA LEU A 73 1.26 -12.93 -4.39
C LEU A 73 1.79 -14.36 -4.28
N GLU A 74 2.55 -14.83 -5.27
CA GLU A 74 3.26 -16.13 -5.16
C GLU A 74 4.24 -16.14 -3.97
N GLN A 75 4.97 -15.06 -3.74
CA GLN A 75 5.85 -14.92 -2.58
C GLN A 75 5.03 -14.80 -1.27
N ALA A 76 3.94 -14.02 -1.28
CA ALA A 76 3.03 -13.93 -0.15
C ALA A 76 2.46 -15.31 0.23
N GLN A 77 2.05 -16.11 -0.77
CA GLN A 77 1.55 -17.46 -0.55
C GLN A 77 2.59 -18.39 0.08
N GLN A 78 3.86 -18.27 -0.33
CA GLN A 78 4.97 -19.05 0.27
C GLN A 78 5.23 -18.64 1.72
N CYS A 79 5.11 -17.35 2.04
CA CYS A 79 5.34 -16.80 3.38
C CYS A 79 4.17 -17.07 4.34
N LEU A 80 2.94 -16.87 3.87
CA LEU A 80 1.72 -16.86 4.70
C LEU A 80 0.96 -18.19 4.69
N GLY A 81 1.24 -19.05 3.72
CA GLY A 81 0.56 -20.34 3.57
C GLY A 81 -0.96 -20.15 3.36
N THR A 82 -1.76 -20.91 4.11
CA THR A 82 -3.23 -20.86 4.07
C THR A 82 -3.86 -19.99 5.16
N GLN A 83 -3.06 -19.21 5.89
CA GLN A 83 -3.55 -18.35 6.98
C GLN A 83 -4.17 -17.06 6.48
N VAL A 84 -3.91 -16.70 5.22
CA VAL A 84 -4.39 -15.48 4.59
C VAL A 84 -5.06 -15.84 3.28
N ASP A 85 -6.22 -15.25 3.01
CA ASP A 85 -6.92 -15.39 1.74
C ASP A 85 -6.35 -14.37 0.74
N LEU A 86 -5.77 -14.85 -0.36
CA LEU A 86 -5.04 -14.02 -1.32
C LEU A 86 -5.75 -13.96 -2.67
N HIS A 87 -5.98 -12.74 -3.17
CA HIS A 87 -6.66 -12.50 -4.45
C HIS A 87 -5.82 -11.63 -5.39
N CYS A 88 -5.61 -12.10 -6.61
CA CYS A 88 -4.99 -11.31 -7.68
C CYS A 88 -6.06 -10.45 -8.35
N GLN A 89 -6.31 -9.25 -7.80
CA GLN A 89 -7.32 -8.31 -8.28
C GLN A 89 -6.80 -6.88 -8.25
N ASP A 90 -7.27 -6.06 -9.20
CA ASP A 90 -7.13 -4.61 -9.11
C ASP A 90 -8.20 -4.06 -8.16
N VAL A 91 -7.79 -3.18 -7.26
CA VAL A 91 -8.72 -2.53 -6.32
C VAL A 91 -9.81 -1.70 -7.02
N VAL A 92 -9.55 -1.25 -8.24
CA VAL A 92 -10.55 -0.54 -9.08
C VAL A 92 -11.74 -1.44 -9.42
N ASP A 93 -11.48 -2.74 -9.61
CA ASP A 93 -12.48 -3.76 -9.92
C ASP A 93 -12.71 -4.74 -8.76
N LEU A 94 -12.34 -4.35 -7.55
CA LEU A 94 -12.43 -5.20 -6.37
C LEU A 94 -13.84 -5.79 -6.19
N HIS A 95 -13.90 -7.10 -6.13
CA HIS A 95 -15.11 -7.86 -5.88
C HIS A 95 -14.79 -9.11 -5.05
N LEU A 96 -15.22 -9.10 -3.79
CA LEU A 96 -15.07 -10.19 -2.83
C LEU A 96 -16.42 -10.48 -2.20
N ASP A 97 -16.74 -11.77 -1.99
CA ASP A 97 -17.97 -12.21 -1.32
C ASP A 97 -17.84 -12.09 0.22
N LYS A 98 -17.20 -11.02 0.69
CA LYS A 98 -16.90 -10.80 2.11
C LYS A 98 -16.95 -9.31 2.46
N MET A 99 -17.42 -9.02 3.68
CA MET A 99 -17.37 -7.68 4.28
C MET A 99 -16.29 -7.63 5.36
N PHE A 100 -15.69 -6.46 5.53
CA PHE A 100 -14.57 -6.25 6.43
C PHE A 100 -14.90 -5.23 7.51
N ASP A 101 -14.30 -5.40 8.69
CA ASP A 101 -14.35 -4.43 9.78
C ASP A 101 -13.39 -3.28 9.50
N LEU A 102 -12.27 -3.60 8.82
CA LEU A 102 -11.22 -2.65 8.51
C LEU A 102 -10.51 -3.02 7.20
N ALA A 103 -10.23 -2.00 6.39
CA ALA A 103 -9.30 -2.08 5.28
C ALA A 103 -8.08 -1.19 5.55
N TYR A 104 -6.88 -1.58 5.09
CA TYR A 104 -5.73 -0.70 5.12
C TYR A 104 -4.90 -0.79 3.84
N SER A 105 -4.17 0.28 3.53
CA SER A 105 -3.18 0.30 2.45
C SER A 105 -1.87 0.92 2.93
N ARG A 106 -0.74 0.27 2.60
CA ARG A 106 0.59 0.71 2.95
C ARG A 106 1.52 0.77 1.74
N GLY A 107 1.18 1.63 0.80
CA GLY A 107 1.95 1.81 -0.44
C GLY A 107 1.68 0.75 -1.50
N GLY A 108 0.61 0.00 -1.36
CA GLY A 108 0.04 -0.85 -2.41
C GLY A 108 -0.71 0.01 -3.42
N ALA A 109 -2.04 0.18 -3.26
CA ALA A 109 -2.79 1.08 -4.13
C ALA A 109 -2.52 2.55 -3.83
N TRP A 110 -2.48 2.91 -2.53
CA TRP A 110 -2.30 4.29 -2.05
C TRP A 110 -1.33 4.35 -0.87
N ALA A 111 -0.68 5.52 -0.72
CA ALA A 111 0.03 5.92 0.48
C ALA A 111 0.04 7.43 0.62
N PHE A 112 -0.01 7.96 1.82
CA PHE A 112 0.32 9.35 2.01
C PHE A 112 1.84 9.55 2.00
N VAL A 113 2.29 10.65 1.40
CA VAL A 113 3.67 11.08 1.36
C VAL A 113 3.78 12.51 1.85
N ASN A 114 4.76 12.79 2.70
CA ASN A 114 5.05 14.14 3.17
C ASN A 114 6.28 14.65 2.41
N ASP A 115 6.14 15.74 1.65
CA ASP A 115 7.23 16.34 0.88
C ASP A 115 8.01 17.43 1.66
N GLY A 116 7.72 17.55 2.96
CA GLY A 116 8.28 18.53 3.87
C GLY A 116 7.43 19.78 4.04
N ASN A 117 6.49 20.06 3.13
CA ASN A 117 5.59 21.21 3.16
C ASN A 117 4.12 20.79 3.21
N THR A 118 3.76 19.75 2.48
CA THR A 118 2.37 19.28 2.33
C THR A 118 2.29 17.76 2.42
N ILE A 119 1.12 17.27 2.80
CA ILE A 119 0.76 15.85 2.75
C ILE A 119 0.01 15.63 1.45
N LEU A 120 0.48 14.68 0.64
CA LEU A 120 -0.11 14.30 -0.63
C LEU A 120 -0.44 12.80 -0.62
N LEU A 121 -1.54 12.41 -1.26
CA LEU A 121 -1.76 11.00 -1.58
C LEU A 121 -0.94 10.65 -2.83
N ALA A 122 -0.12 9.63 -2.74
CA ALA A 122 0.53 8.99 -3.88
C ALA A 122 -0.23 7.72 -4.24
N SER A 123 -0.74 7.64 -5.47
CA SER A 123 -1.51 6.50 -5.97
C SER A 123 -0.82 5.83 -7.14
N HIS A 124 -0.76 4.50 -7.14
CA HIS A 124 -0.35 3.70 -8.30
C HIS A 124 -1.40 3.75 -9.44
N ILE A 125 -2.65 4.06 -9.10
CA ILE A 125 -3.73 4.31 -10.07
C ILE A 125 -3.53 5.71 -10.60
N LEU A 126 -3.39 5.88 -11.93
CA LEU A 126 -3.05 7.17 -12.53
C LEU A 126 -4.27 7.98 -12.95
N ASP A 127 -5.38 7.32 -13.25
CA ASP A 127 -6.63 7.94 -13.65
C ASP A 127 -7.45 8.37 -12.43
N LEU A 128 -8.02 9.58 -12.44
CA LEU A 128 -8.76 10.13 -11.31
C LEU A 128 -10.07 9.41 -11.04
N ASP A 129 -10.80 9.05 -12.10
CA ASP A 129 -12.08 8.36 -11.95
C ASP A 129 -11.84 6.94 -11.44
N ALA A 130 -10.74 6.30 -11.87
CA ALA A 130 -10.32 5.01 -11.33
C ALA A 130 -9.88 5.08 -9.86
N ILE A 131 -9.25 6.18 -9.42
CA ILE A 131 -8.96 6.40 -7.98
C ILE A 131 -10.28 6.52 -7.21
N GLN A 132 -11.23 7.31 -7.69
CA GLN A 132 -12.55 7.42 -7.08
C GLN A 132 -13.24 6.05 -6.99
N GLN A 133 -13.26 5.30 -8.08
CA GLN A 133 -13.84 3.96 -8.15
C GLN A 133 -13.16 3.00 -7.17
N SER A 134 -11.85 3.08 -7.00
CA SER A 134 -11.13 2.24 -6.04
C SER A 134 -11.56 2.50 -4.59
N PHE A 135 -11.81 3.77 -4.21
CA PHE A 135 -12.37 4.11 -2.90
C PHE A 135 -13.81 3.60 -2.76
N GLU A 136 -14.64 3.71 -3.81
CA GLU A 136 -16.01 3.17 -3.82
C GLU A 136 -16.01 1.66 -3.58
N ARG A 137 -15.13 0.93 -4.26
CA ARG A 137 -15.01 -0.51 -4.12
C ARG A 137 -14.60 -0.92 -2.70
N VAL A 138 -13.61 -0.25 -2.12
CA VAL A 138 -13.21 -0.55 -0.74
C VAL A 138 -14.32 -0.18 0.25
N ALA A 139 -14.96 0.99 0.10
CA ALA A 139 -16.08 1.41 0.96
C ALA A 139 -17.26 0.43 0.87
N ALA A 140 -17.55 -0.13 -0.33
CA ALA A 140 -18.59 -1.13 -0.51
C ALA A 140 -18.31 -2.45 0.22
N HIS A 141 -17.04 -2.79 0.45
CA HIS A 141 -16.62 -3.98 1.21
C HIS A 141 -16.45 -3.73 2.72
N LEU A 142 -16.59 -2.49 3.19
CA LEU A 142 -16.58 -2.18 4.62
C LEU A 142 -17.98 -2.30 5.22
N ARG A 143 -18.08 -2.92 6.40
CA ARG A 143 -19.30 -2.89 7.22
C ARG A 143 -19.62 -1.46 7.65
N ASP A 144 -20.83 -1.22 8.14
CA ASP A 144 -21.17 0.04 8.82
C ASP A 144 -20.19 0.26 9.98
N GLU A 145 -19.77 1.51 10.20
CA GLU A 145 -18.72 1.89 11.14
C GLU A 145 -17.32 1.28 10.85
N GLY A 146 -17.18 0.53 9.75
CA GLY A 146 -15.91 -0.01 9.29
C GLY A 146 -14.91 1.09 8.92
N ARG A 147 -13.62 0.80 9.02
CA ARG A 147 -12.56 1.80 8.87
C ARG A 147 -11.65 1.53 7.67
N LEU A 148 -11.20 2.60 7.02
CA LEU A 148 -10.09 2.59 6.07
C LEU A 148 -8.89 3.29 6.70
N ILE A 149 -7.73 2.64 6.71
CA ILE A 149 -6.45 3.22 7.16
C ILE A 149 -5.54 3.36 5.96
N ILE A 150 -5.13 4.58 5.62
CA ILE A 150 -4.08 4.83 4.62
C ILE A 150 -2.82 5.27 5.36
N ILE A 151 -1.73 4.51 5.16
CA ILE A 151 -0.51 4.68 5.95
C ILE A 151 0.45 5.58 5.19
N SER A 152 1.08 6.52 5.92
CA SER A 152 2.13 7.37 5.36
C SER A 152 3.38 6.57 5.03
N SER A 153 3.98 6.88 3.89
CA SER A 153 5.21 6.26 3.40
C SER A 153 6.33 7.29 3.27
N ASN A 154 7.56 6.89 3.61
CA ASN A 154 8.77 7.67 3.36
C ASN A 154 9.36 7.40 1.96
N ALA A 155 8.51 7.07 0.99
CA ALA A 155 8.93 6.75 -0.37
C ALA A 155 9.50 7.95 -1.15
N ASN A 156 9.35 9.17 -0.62
CA ASN A 156 9.76 10.44 -1.22
C ASN A 156 11.27 10.76 -1.10
N HIS A 157 12.09 9.85 -0.60
CA HIS A 157 13.54 10.05 -0.48
C HIS A 157 14.32 9.05 -1.32
N GLY A 158 15.36 9.55 -2.00
CA GLY A 158 16.35 8.70 -2.67
C GLY A 158 17.13 7.86 -1.65
N LYS A 159 17.55 6.67 -2.04
CA LYS A 159 18.34 5.78 -1.19
C LYS A 159 19.28 4.93 -2.03
N ARG A 160 20.49 4.70 -1.52
CA ARG A 160 21.45 3.75 -2.11
C ARG A 160 22.00 2.88 -0.98
N GLU A 161 21.99 1.56 -1.19
CA GLU A 161 22.45 0.58 -0.21
C GLU A 161 23.14 -0.61 -0.88
N GLU A 162 24.13 -1.18 -0.19
CA GLU A 162 24.68 -2.48 -0.52
C GLU A 162 23.86 -3.57 0.19
N LEU A 163 23.25 -4.49 -0.59
CA LEU A 163 22.43 -5.55 -0.01
C LEU A 163 23.31 -6.71 0.51
N ASP A 164 24.13 -7.35 -0.31
CA ASP A 164 24.91 -8.55 0.07
C ASP A 164 26.37 -8.50 -0.40
N GLY A 165 27.04 -7.35 -0.25
CA GLY A 165 28.45 -7.16 -0.63
C GLY A 165 28.70 -7.12 -2.15
N GLU A 166 27.83 -7.70 -2.96
CA GLU A 166 27.93 -7.72 -4.42
C GLU A 166 26.78 -6.99 -5.11
N VAL A 167 25.64 -6.80 -4.40
CA VAL A 167 24.44 -6.18 -4.94
C VAL A 167 24.23 -4.81 -4.34
N THR A 168 24.21 -3.79 -5.18
CA THR A 168 23.82 -2.43 -4.80
C THR A 168 22.40 -2.15 -5.26
N PHE A 169 21.54 -1.72 -4.34
CA PHE A 169 20.20 -1.24 -4.62
C PHE A 169 20.20 0.29 -4.58
N GLU A 170 19.60 0.91 -5.58
CA GLU A 170 19.45 2.36 -5.66
C GLU A 170 17.99 2.72 -5.95
N ARG A 171 17.46 3.66 -5.17
CA ARG A 171 16.18 4.30 -5.44
C ARG A 171 16.39 5.80 -5.61
N THR A 172 16.07 6.32 -6.79
CA THR A 172 15.96 7.75 -7.01
C THR A 172 14.50 8.17 -7.04
N VAL A 173 14.24 9.42 -6.62
CA VAL A 173 12.90 9.99 -6.52
C VAL A 173 12.90 11.32 -7.25
N SER A 174 11.92 11.54 -8.10
CA SER A 174 11.69 12.81 -8.77
C SER A 174 10.19 13.09 -8.89
N LYS A 175 9.84 14.35 -9.11
CA LYS A 175 8.47 14.76 -9.44
C LYS A 175 8.42 15.14 -10.92
N ASP A 176 7.27 14.87 -11.57
CA ASP A 176 6.98 15.19 -12.95
C ASP A 176 5.52 15.67 -13.05
N GLY A 177 5.19 16.38 -14.13
CA GLY A 177 3.82 16.80 -14.40
C GLY A 177 3.68 18.31 -14.57
N ILE A 178 2.44 18.73 -14.68
CA ILE A 178 1.99 20.12 -14.82
C ILE A 178 1.11 20.50 -13.63
N GLU A 179 0.75 21.78 -13.51
CA GLU A 179 -0.21 22.24 -12.49
C GLU A 179 -1.53 21.47 -12.60
N GLY A 180 -2.01 20.92 -11.48
CA GLY A 180 -3.22 20.08 -11.41
C GLY A 180 -3.04 18.61 -11.79
N GLU A 181 -1.86 18.23 -12.33
CA GLU A 181 -1.56 16.83 -12.70
C GLU A 181 -0.11 16.48 -12.37
N GLN A 182 0.17 16.12 -11.14
CA GLN A 182 1.51 15.82 -10.64
C GLN A 182 1.71 14.34 -10.38
N TYR A 183 2.97 13.92 -10.53
CA TYR A 183 3.38 12.54 -10.34
C TYR A 183 4.66 12.43 -9.53
N LEU A 184 4.74 11.40 -8.69
CA LEU A 184 5.95 10.92 -8.05
C LEU A 184 6.55 9.81 -8.93
N ILE A 185 7.81 9.93 -9.26
CA ILE A 185 8.55 8.94 -10.04
C ILE A 185 9.57 8.28 -9.12
N LEU A 186 9.43 6.97 -8.94
CA LEU A 186 10.38 6.15 -8.22
C LEU A 186 11.14 5.29 -9.24
N ASP A 187 12.44 5.45 -9.31
CA ASP A 187 13.31 4.68 -10.21
C ASP A 187 14.21 3.79 -9.34
N TYR A 188 14.03 2.49 -9.46
CA TYR A 188 14.73 1.45 -8.72
C TYR A 188 15.74 0.76 -9.62
N ARG A 189 17.00 0.65 -9.18
CA ARG A 189 18.07 -0.02 -9.91
C ARG A 189 18.83 -0.97 -9.00
N CYS A 190 19.05 -2.18 -9.48
CA CYS A 190 19.91 -3.16 -8.84
C CYS A 190 21.14 -3.42 -9.70
N HIS A 191 22.31 -3.30 -9.10
CA HIS A 191 23.57 -3.60 -9.76
C HIS A 191 24.27 -4.76 -9.03
N ARG A 192 24.84 -5.70 -9.78
CA ARG A 192 25.73 -6.75 -9.26
C ARG A 192 27.06 -6.65 -9.96
N ASN A 193 28.15 -6.50 -9.18
CA ASN A 193 29.52 -6.32 -9.71
C ASN A 193 29.60 -5.18 -10.76
N GLY A 194 28.86 -4.08 -10.53
CA GLY A 194 28.79 -2.92 -11.41
C GLY A 194 27.88 -3.08 -12.65
N GLY A 195 27.37 -4.27 -12.94
CA GLY A 195 26.39 -4.52 -14.01
C GLY A 195 24.95 -4.34 -13.52
N LEU A 196 24.07 -3.69 -14.32
CA LEU A 196 22.65 -3.56 -14.04
C LEU A 196 21.98 -4.94 -14.19
N VAL A 197 21.38 -5.45 -13.08
CA VAL A 197 20.69 -6.75 -13.04
C VAL A 197 19.17 -6.62 -12.81
N GLY A 198 18.70 -5.44 -12.45
CA GLY A 198 17.28 -5.15 -12.28
C GLY A 198 17.01 -3.66 -12.39
N HIS A 199 15.91 -3.31 -13.04
CA HIS A 199 15.44 -1.92 -13.16
C HIS A 199 13.93 -1.89 -13.17
N GLN A 200 13.36 -0.98 -12.37
CA GLN A 200 11.94 -0.73 -12.33
C GLN A 200 11.69 0.77 -12.17
N ARG A 201 10.76 1.28 -12.95
CA ARG A 201 10.29 2.66 -12.81
C ARG A 201 8.81 2.66 -12.48
N VAL A 202 8.47 3.25 -11.34
CA VAL A 202 7.10 3.40 -10.86
C VAL A 202 6.69 4.85 -10.98
N ARG A 203 5.52 5.09 -11.54
CA ARG A 203 4.87 6.41 -11.59
C ARG A 203 3.63 6.37 -10.72
N MET A 204 3.52 7.32 -9.79
CA MET A 204 2.38 7.43 -8.89
C MET A 204 1.74 8.81 -9.08
N ARG A 205 0.41 8.87 -9.19
CA ARG A 205 -0.31 10.14 -9.22
C ARG A 205 -0.30 10.77 -7.83
N LEU A 206 -0.05 12.08 -7.77
CA LEU A 206 -0.12 12.86 -6.54
C LEU A 206 -1.44 13.64 -6.49
N LEU A 207 -2.11 13.59 -5.34
CA LEU A 207 -3.33 14.32 -5.06
C LEU A 207 -3.18 15.09 -3.76
N ASP A 208 -3.69 16.33 -3.74
CA ASP A 208 -3.79 17.13 -2.53
C ASP A 208 -4.78 16.48 -1.54
N LEU A 209 -4.53 16.69 -0.26
CA LEU A 209 -5.33 16.12 0.82
C LEU A 209 -6.81 16.50 0.70
N ASP A 210 -7.11 17.77 0.43
CA ASP A 210 -8.49 18.25 0.28
C ASP A 210 -9.24 17.48 -0.80
N ARG A 211 -8.59 17.24 -1.95
CA ARG A 211 -9.17 16.45 -3.04
C ARG A 211 -9.44 15.00 -2.64
N VAL A 212 -8.52 14.39 -1.91
CA VAL A 212 -8.67 13.02 -1.40
C VAL A 212 -9.84 12.94 -0.40
N GLU A 213 -9.98 13.92 0.48
CA GLU A 213 -11.08 13.98 1.43
C GLU A 213 -12.44 14.14 0.75
N GLU A 214 -12.54 15.01 -0.27
CA GLU A 214 -13.74 15.10 -1.08
C GLU A 214 -14.13 13.74 -1.68
N MET A 215 -13.14 13.02 -2.25
CA MET A 215 -13.35 11.71 -2.86
C MET A 215 -13.81 10.66 -1.82
N LEU A 216 -13.21 10.64 -0.63
CA LEU A 216 -13.55 9.70 0.43
C LEU A 216 -14.92 10.01 1.05
N VAL A 217 -15.23 11.29 1.26
CA VAL A 217 -16.56 11.73 1.76
C VAL A 217 -17.66 11.35 0.76
N ALA A 218 -17.41 11.48 -0.54
CA ALA A 218 -18.37 11.10 -1.58
C ALA A 218 -18.75 9.61 -1.54
N VAL A 219 -17.88 8.74 -1.00
CA VAL A 219 -18.14 7.29 -0.82
C VAL A 219 -18.54 6.92 0.62
N GLY A 220 -18.87 7.91 1.45
CA GLY A 220 -19.35 7.73 2.82
C GLY A 220 -18.25 7.50 3.86
N LEU A 221 -16.98 7.78 3.53
CA LEU A 221 -15.83 7.66 4.43
C LEU A 221 -15.45 9.05 4.98
N GLY A 222 -15.68 9.29 6.28
CA GLY A 222 -15.30 10.52 6.95
C GLY A 222 -13.99 10.37 7.73
N SER A 223 -13.13 11.39 7.71
CA SER A 223 -11.89 11.40 8.50
C SER A 223 -12.18 11.43 10.00
N ILE A 224 -11.49 10.60 10.76
CA ILE A 224 -11.54 10.53 12.23
C ILE A 224 -10.15 10.67 12.88
N SER A 225 -9.10 10.90 12.11
CA SER A 225 -7.73 11.09 12.59
C SER A 225 -7.22 12.50 12.31
N ASP A 226 -6.23 12.92 13.10
CA ASP A 226 -5.41 14.09 12.76
C ASP A 226 -4.45 13.73 11.63
N HIS A 227 -4.47 14.51 10.54
CA HIS A 227 -3.64 14.28 9.34
C HIS A 227 -2.14 14.52 9.56
N HIS A 228 -1.71 15.01 10.71
CA HIS A 228 -0.30 15.11 11.07
C HIS A 228 0.32 13.78 11.51
N ASN A 229 -0.50 12.73 11.64
CA ASN A 229 -0.09 11.40 12.04
C ASN A 229 0.40 10.54 10.86
N LYS A 230 1.11 9.46 11.19
CA LYS A 230 1.52 8.39 10.25
C LYS A 230 0.33 7.63 9.66
N TYR A 231 -0.79 7.58 10.35
CA TYR A 231 -1.99 6.83 10.03
C TYR A 231 -3.17 7.78 9.79
N HIS A 232 -3.69 7.76 8.57
CA HIS A 232 -4.88 8.52 8.19
C HIS A 232 -6.07 7.57 8.23
N ILE A 233 -6.99 7.82 9.15
CA ILE A 233 -8.09 6.90 9.47
C ILE A 233 -9.41 7.54 9.05
N TYR A 234 -10.16 6.80 8.26
CA TYR A 234 -11.49 7.18 7.77
C TYR A 234 -12.49 6.14 8.23
N GLN A 235 -13.67 6.58 8.62
CA GLN A 235 -14.75 5.70 9.10
C GLN A 235 -15.94 5.79 8.15
N LYS A 236 -16.51 4.64 7.82
CA LYS A 236 -17.75 4.55 7.06
C LYS A 236 -18.90 4.98 7.93
N LYS A 237 -19.74 5.87 7.41
CA LYS A 237 -20.99 6.27 8.11
C LYS A 237 -21.92 5.07 8.15
N GLY A 238 -22.58 4.86 9.31
CA GLY A 238 -23.63 3.87 9.44
C GLY A 238 -24.82 4.19 8.53
N SER A 239 -25.49 3.16 8.05
CA SER A 239 -26.77 3.30 7.35
C SER A 239 -27.83 3.76 8.38
N GLU A 240 -28.47 4.93 8.14
CA GLU A 240 -29.62 5.39 8.93
C GLU A 240 -30.86 4.53 8.68
#